data_69c36ee2c85c1edbc2f274486c30aca8
#
_entry.id   69c36ee2c85c1edbc2f274486c30aca8
#
_cell.length_a   1.000
_cell.length_b   1.000
_cell.length_c   1.000
_cell.angle_alpha   90.00
_cell.angle_beta   90.00
_cell.angle_gamma   90.00
#
_symmetry.space_group_name_H-M   'P 1'
#
loop_
_entity.id
_entity.type
_entity.pdbx_description
1 polymer ?
#
loop_
_entity_poly.entity_id
_entity_poly.type
_entity_poly.pdbx_seq_one_letter_code
_entity_poly.pdbx_strand_id
1 'polypeptide(L)'
;MVTVDRVVIRAPIDRAFQLAADVEHWPHILPHYRWVRFLDRRNGGGTVEMAASRPFGIFRYPAWWVSEMTVDHRAREIRYRHIRGITRRMDVLWRLVEGPDGVAVTIVHEWRGPAWPLIGPLVARLVIGPVFIHGIASLTLAGIKRFAEAGV
;
A
#
# COMPACT_ATOMS: atom_id res chain seq x y z
N MET A 1 0.52 6.67 -15.30
CA MET A 1 -0.16 7.36 -14.19
C MET A 1 0.68 7.22 -12.94
N VAL A 2 0.82 8.29 -12.19
CA VAL A 2 1.49 8.31 -10.89
C VAL A 2 0.51 8.88 -9.88
N THR A 3 0.38 8.22 -8.72
CA THR A 3 -0.35 8.75 -7.57
C THR A 3 0.59 8.83 -6.38
N VAL A 4 0.40 9.85 -5.54
CA VAL A 4 1.19 10.06 -4.33
C VAL A 4 0.22 10.28 -3.16
N ASP A 5 0.38 9.46 -2.13
CA ASP A 5 -0.35 9.59 -0.88
C ASP A 5 0.65 9.84 0.25
N ARG A 6 0.32 10.74 1.18
CA ARG A 6 1.22 11.14 2.25
C ARG A 6 0.50 11.36 3.56
N VAL A 7 1.17 10.99 4.65
CA VAL A 7 0.74 11.28 6.02
C VAL A 7 1.95 11.62 6.89
N VAL A 8 1.74 12.39 7.94
CA VAL A 8 2.75 12.61 8.98
C VAL A 8 2.32 11.86 10.24
N ILE A 9 3.20 11.01 10.75
CA ILE A 9 2.99 10.17 11.93
C ILE A 9 3.83 10.69 13.08
N ARG A 10 3.18 11.02 14.21
CA ARG A 10 3.85 11.46 15.43
C ARG A 10 4.19 10.26 16.31
N ALA A 11 5.15 9.49 15.86
CA ALA A 11 5.71 8.33 16.56
C ALA A 11 7.15 8.10 16.10
N PRO A 12 7.95 7.29 16.83
CA PRO A 12 9.28 6.92 16.38
C PRO A 12 9.27 6.25 15.02
N ILE A 13 10.26 6.57 14.17
CA ILE A 13 10.33 6.02 12.81
C ILE A 13 10.39 4.50 12.79
N ASP A 14 11.09 3.88 13.75
CA ASP A 14 11.18 2.43 13.84
C ASP A 14 9.81 1.78 14.04
N ARG A 15 8.96 2.39 14.89
CA ARG A 15 7.61 1.91 15.12
C ARG A 15 6.74 2.06 13.86
N ALA A 16 6.77 3.22 13.22
CA ALA A 16 6.00 3.46 12.00
C ALA A 16 6.46 2.52 10.87
N PHE A 17 7.77 2.33 10.73
CA PHE A 17 8.33 1.43 9.73
C PHE A 17 7.99 -0.03 9.99
N GLN A 18 8.07 -0.48 11.23
CA GLN A 18 7.69 -1.84 11.61
C GLN A 18 6.23 -2.13 11.27
N LEU A 19 5.31 -1.23 11.59
CA LEU A 19 3.89 -1.38 11.25
C LEU A 19 3.66 -1.40 9.73
N ALA A 20 4.40 -0.59 8.98
CA ALA A 20 4.31 -0.57 7.52
C ALA A 20 4.89 -1.82 6.86
N ALA A 21 5.93 -2.42 7.45
CA ALA A 21 6.60 -3.61 6.91
C ALA A 21 5.93 -4.93 7.32
N ASP A 22 5.24 -4.96 8.45
CA ASP A 22 4.60 -6.17 8.98
C ASP A 22 3.21 -6.40 8.37
N VAL A 23 3.21 -6.64 7.07
CA VAL A 23 1.98 -6.71 6.26
C VAL A 23 1.06 -7.87 6.64
N GLU A 24 1.58 -8.96 7.19
CA GLU A 24 0.74 -10.09 7.63
C GLU A 24 -0.21 -9.72 8.76
N HIS A 25 0.16 -8.75 9.59
CA HIS A 25 -0.70 -8.25 10.67
C HIS A 25 -1.69 -7.17 10.22
N TRP A 26 -1.59 -6.68 8.99
CA TRP A 26 -2.49 -5.65 8.49
C TRP A 26 -3.98 -6.00 8.62
N PRO A 27 -4.45 -7.22 8.36
CA PRO A 27 -5.87 -7.54 8.56
C PRO A 27 -6.38 -7.32 9.99
N HIS A 28 -5.49 -7.38 10.99
CA HIS A 28 -5.85 -7.14 12.40
C HIS A 28 -5.91 -5.66 12.79
N ILE A 29 -5.16 -4.81 12.09
CA ILE A 29 -5.06 -3.37 12.39
C ILE A 29 -5.71 -2.49 11.31
N LEU A 30 -5.93 -3.02 10.12
CA LEU A 30 -6.49 -2.33 8.97
C LEU A 30 -7.73 -3.10 8.48
N PRO A 31 -8.94 -2.71 8.92
CA PRO A 31 -10.15 -3.51 8.68
C PRO A 31 -10.56 -3.64 7.21
N HIS A 32 -9.99 -2.83 6.32
CA HIS A 32 -10.24 -2.93 4.89
C HIS A 32 -9.41 -4.03 4.21
N TYR A 33 -8.37 -4.58 4.87
CA TYR A 33 -7.67 -5.78 4.40
C TYR A 33 -8.41 -7.03 4.84
N ARG A 34 -8.68 -7.92 3.89
CA ARG A 34 -9.36 -9.19 4.14
C ARG A 34 -8.39 -10.29 4.56
N TRP A 35 -7.28 -10.42 3.83
CA TRP A 35 -6.14 -11.26 4.20
C TRP A 35 -4.87 -10.75 3.56
N VAL A 36 -3.76 -11.08 4.19
CA VAL A 36 -2.40 -10.92 3.65
C VAL A 36 -1.64 -12.18 3.98
N ARG A 37 -1.02 -12.80 2.98
CA ARG A 37 -0.21 -14.00 3.20
C ARG A 37 0.99 -14.03 2.26
N PHE A 38 2.12 -14.51 2.76
CA PHE A 38 3.28 -14.78 1.94
C PHE A 38 3.11 -16.11 1.20
N LEU A 39 3.27 -16.09 -0.11
CA LEU A 39 3.35 -17.28 -0.95
C LEU A 39 4.77 -17.83 -0.97
N ASP A 40 5.76 -16.98 -0.83
CA ASP A 40 7.18 -17.29 -0.72
C ASP A 40 7.84 -16.22 0.12
N ARG A 41 8.63 -16.62 1.12
CA ARG A 41 9.41 -15.70 1.96
C ARG A 41 10.87 -15.76 1.58
N ARG A 42 11.46 -14.59 1.45
CA ARG A 42 12.89 -14.40 1.22
C ARG A 42 13.44 -13.41 2.22
N ASN A 43 14.75 -13.41 2.42
CA ASN A 43 15.39 -12.43 3.27
C ASN A 43 15.10 -11.00 2.74
N GLY A 44 14.49 -10.17 3.59
CA GLY A 44 14.09 -8.81 3.23
C GLY A 44 12.81 -8.69 2.38
N GLY A 45 11.93 -9.69 2.40
CA GLY A 45 10.65 -9.61 1.69
C GLY A 45 10.10 -10.96 1.22
N GLY A 46 9.65 -11.02 -0.02
CA GLY A 46 9.10 -12.22 -0.64
C GLY A 46 7.97 -11.92 -1.60
N THR A 47 7.23 -12.96 -1.96
CA THR A 47 6.01 -12.85 -2.77
C THR A 47 4.81 -12.86 -1.84
N VAL A 48 4.04 -11.78 -1.83
CA VAL A 48 2.91 -11.58 -0.92
C VAL A 48 1.60 -11.46 -1.70
N GLU A 49 0.58 -12.16 -1.24
CA GLU A 49 -0.78 -12.06 -1.73
C GLU A 49 -1.62 -11.21 -0.79
N MET A 50 -2.33 -10.26 -1.32
CA MET A 50 -3.17 -9.34 -0.56
C MET A 50 -4.57 -9.26 -1.13
N ALA A 51 -5.56 -9.16 -0.26
CA ALA A 51 -6.93 -8.87 -0.62
C ALA A 51 -7.48 -7.78 0.30
N ALA A 52 -8.07 -6.77 -0.30
CA ALA A 52 -8.68 -5.65 0.39
C ALA A 52 -10.09 -5.40 -0.12
N SER A 53 -10.90 -4.72 0.68
CA SER A 53 -12.22 -4.24 0.30
C SER A 53 -12.22 -2.73 0.34
N ARG A 54 -12.76 -2.10 -0.69
CA ARG A 54 -12.99 -0.67 -0.69
C ARG A 54 -14.47 -0.35 -0.60
N PRO A 55 -14.90 0.45 0.38
CA PRO A 55 -16.26 0.96 0.39
C PRO A 55 -16.47 1.94 -0.76
N PHE A 56 -17.56 1.76 -1.48
CA PHE A 56 -18.03 2.67 -2.53
C PHE A 56 -19.54 2.89 -2.36
N GLY A 57 -19.93 3.96 -1.66
CA GLY A 57 -21.31 4.16 -1.25
C GLY A 57 -21.78 3.00 -0.35
N ILE A 58 -22.84 2.33 -0.75
CA ILE A 58 -23.39 1.14 -0.05
C ILE A 58 -22.70 -0.17 -0.45
N PHE A 59 -21.82 -0.14 -1.47
CA PHE A 59 -21.13 -1.32 -1.98
C PHE A 59 -19.69 -1.39 -1.47
N ARG A 60 -19.14 -2.61 -1.39
CA ARG A 60 -17.74 -2.87 -1.16
C ARG A 60 -17.15 -3.57 -2.37
N TYR A 61 -16.13 -2.98 -2.99
CA TYR A 61 -15.40 -3.61 -4.08
C TYR A 61 -14.25 -4.44 -3.54
N PRO A 62 -14.23 -5.75 -3.82
CA PRO A 62 -13.07 -6.57 -3.49
C PRO A 62 -11.92 -6.24 -4.47
N ALA A 63 -10.74 -6.06 -3.91
CA ALA A 63 -9.50 -5.94 -4.66
C ALA A 63 -8.57 -7.08 -4.23
N TRP A 64 -7.85 -7.64 -5.21
CA TRP A 64 -6.90 -8.72 -4.99
C TRP A 64 -5.68 -8.53 -5.88
N TRP A 65 -4.50 -8.76 -5.31
CA TRP A 65 -3.25 -8.71 -6.06
C TRP A 65 -2.17 -9.56 -5.41
N VAL A 66 -1.15 -9.89 -6.19
CA VAL A 66 0.08 -10.54 -5.74
C VAL A 66 1.24 -9.63 -6.10
N SER A 67 2.15 -9.41 -5.16
CA SER A 67 3.30 -8.53 -5.33
C SER A 67 4.60 -9.23 -4.94
N GLU A 68 5.66 -8.87 -5.60
CA GLU A 68 7.02 -9.03 -5.07
C GLU A 68 7.28 -7.86 -4.13
N MET A 69 7.64 -8.16 -2.89
CA MET A 69 7.90 -7.20 -1.82
C MET A 69 9.37 -7.23 -1.42
N THR A 70 9.95 -6.05 -1.28
CA THR A 70 11.32 -5.87 -0.77
C THR A 70 11.30 -4.81 0.33
N VAL A 71 11.92 -5.13 1.46
CA VAL A 71 12.04 -4.23 2.63
C VAL A 71 13.50 -3.83 2.79
N ASP A 72 13.78 -2.53 2.70
CA ASP A 72 15.08 -1.95 2.98
C ASP A 72 15.03 -1.21 4.33
N HIS A 73 15.50 -1.87 5.38
CA HIS A 73 15.50 -1.31 6.73
C HIS A 73 16.43 -0.10 6.88
N ARG A 74 17.49 -0.06 6.13
CA ARG A 74 18.47 1.03 6.19
C ARG A 74 17.96 2.30 5.52
N ALA A 75 17.37 2.15 4.33
CA ALA A 75 16.78 3.25 3.59
C ALA A 75 15.39 3.66 4.11
N ARG A 76 14.77 2.86 4.97
CA ARG A 76 13.37 3.03 5.39
C ARG A 76 12.42 3.06 4.19
N GLU A 77 12.62 2.12 3.28
CA GLU A 77 11.81 1.94 2.09
C GLU A 77 11.20 0.54 2.02
N ILE A 78 9.98 0.46 1.51
CA ILE A 78 9.32 -0.78 1.16
C ILE A 78 8.87 -0.65 -0.29
N ARG A 79 9.21 -1.64 -1.11
CA ARG A 79 8.89 -1.67 -2.53
C ARG A 79 8.00 -2.86 -2.83
N TYR A 80 7.01 -2.63 -3.66
CA TYR A 80 6.16 -3.69 -4.20
C TYR A 80 6.13 -3.58 -5.72
N ARG A 81 6.16 -4.73 -6.38
CA ARG A 81 5.87 -4.85 -7.79
C ARG A 81 4.71 -5.81 -7.97
N HIS A 82 3.58 -5.32 -8.43
CA HIS A 82 2.40 -6.14 -8.64
C HIS A 82 2.60 -7.06 -9.84
N ILE A 83 2.56 -8.36 -9.60
CA ILE A 83 2.78 -9.39 -10.63
C ILE A 83 1.48 -10.08 -11.06
N ARG A 84 0.41 -9.99 -10.24
CA ARG A 84 -0.92 -10.54 -10.55
C ARG A 84 -2.01 -9.60 -10.02
N GLY A 85 -3.22 -9.74 -10.56
CA GLY A 85 -4.38 -8.94 -10.20
C GLY A 85 -4.63 -7.79 -11.17
N ILE A 86 -5.68 -6.99 -10.90
CA ILE A 86 -6.09 -5.87 -11.77
C ILE A 86 -5.01 -4.79 -11.88
N THR A 87 -4.21 -4.62 -10.85
CA THR A 87 -3.10 -3.67 -10.79
C THR A 87 -1.76 -4.26 -11.22
N ARG A 88 -1.77 -5.38 -11.94
CA ARG A 88 -0.54 -5.99 -12.48
C ARG A 88 0.31 -4.95 -13.21
N ARG A 89 1.63 -5.02 -13.01
CA ARG A 89 2.63 -4.08 -13.55
C ARG A 89 2.65 -2.71 -12.88
N MET A 90 2.03 -2.60 -11.70
CA MET A 90 2.15 -1.42 -10.86
C MET A 90 3.37 -1.55 -9.95
N ASP A 91 4.16 -0.52 -9.88
CA ASP A 91 5.24 -0.37 -8.92
C ASP A 91 4.79 0.55 -7.78
N VAL A 92 5.09 0.16 -6.55
CA VAL A 92 4.72 0.92 -5.34
C VAL A 92 5.97 1.12 -4.49
N LEU A 93 6.20 2.35 -4.08
CA LEU A 93 7.28 2.73 -3.19
C LEU A 93 6.71 3.40 -1.94
N TRP A 94 7.02 2.82 -0.79
CA TRP A 94 6.84 3.45 0.51
C TRP A 94 8.16 4.03 0.97
N ARG A 95 8.14 5.26 1.43
CA ARG A 95 9.31 5.94 1.99
C ARG A 95 8.94 6.64 3.29
N LEU A 96 9.73 6.40 4.33
CA LEU A 96 9.58 7.04 5.62
C LEU A 96 10.79 7.95 5.89
N VAL A 97 10.51 9.20 6.24
CA VAL A 97 11.54 10.21 6.51
C VAL A 97 11.18 10.97 7.78
N GLU A 98 12.13 11.06 8.70
CA GLU A 98 11.97 11.90 9.89
C GLU A 98 11.98 13.38 9.51
N GLY A 99 11.11 14.14 10.16
CA GLY A 99 10.99 15.58 9.97
C GLY A 99 10.65 16.28 11.28
N PRO A 100 10.56 17.62 11.26
CA PRO A 100 10.29 18.43 12.48
C PRO A 100 8.94 18.13 13.10
N ASP A 101 7.94 17.74 12.31
CA ASP A 101 6.57 17.50 12.77
C ASP A 101 6.26 16.00 13.01
N GLY A 102 7.19 15.13 12.77
CA GLY A 102 7.05 13.69 12.86
C GLY A 102 7.63 12.96 11.65
N VAL A 103 7.21 11.71 11.45
CA VAL A 103 7.65 10.88 10.33
C VAL A 103 6.75 11.11 9.12
N ALA A 104 7.31 11.62 8.04
CA ALA A 104 6.61 11.70 6.77
C ALA A 104 6.61 10.31 6.10
N VAL A 105 5.43 9.74 5.93
CA VAL A 105 5.23 8.49 5.19
C VAL A 105 4.61 8.82 3.85
N THR A 106 5.30 8.46 2.79
CA THR A 106 4.87 8.70 1.40
C THR A 106 4.73 7.38 0.67
N ILE A 107 3.61 7.19 -0.01
CA ILE A 107 3.39 6.07 -0.93
C ILE A 107 3.31 6.62 -2.34
N VAL A 108 4.14 6.12 -3.22
CA VAL A 108 4.12 6.45 -4.65
C VAL A 108 3.69 5.22 -5.42
N HIS A 109 2.64 5.33 -6.22
CA HIS A 109 2.20 4.30 -7.14
C HIS A 109 2.49 4.75 -8.57
N GLU A 110 3.22 3.93 -9.30
CA GLU A 110 3.47 4.11 -10.73
C GLU A 110 2.81 2.96 -11.50
N TRP A 111 1.88 3.30 -12.37
CA TRP A 111 1.13 2.31 -13.13
C TRP A 111 0.81 2.74 -14.55
N ARG A 112 1.04 1.85 -15.48
CA ARG A 112 0.73 2.08 -16.91
C ARG A 112 -0.69 1.73 -17.30
N GLY A 113 -1.48 1.21 -16.35
CA GLY A 113 -2.84 0.76 -16.58
C GLY A 113 -2.93 -0.72 -16.94
N PRO A 114 -4.16 -1.27 -16.96
CA PRO A 114 -4.39 -2.65 -17.40
C PRO A 114 -3.99 -2.81 -18.88
N ALA A 115 -3.56 -3.99 -19.23
CA ALA A 115 -3.15 -4.32 -20.60
C ALA A 115 -4.37 -4.53 -21.55
N TRP A 116 -5.40 -3.72 -21.39
CA TRP A 116 -6.58 -3.75 -22.24
C TRP A 116 -6.37 -2.81 -23.44
N PRO A 117 -6.46 -3.32 -24.68
CA PRO A 117 -6.29 -2.47 -25.84
C PRO A 117 -7.41 -1.42 -25.90
N LEU A 118 -7.07 -0.20 -26.29
CA LEU A 118 -7.94 0.96 -26.53
C LEU A 118 -8.50 1.65 -25.28
N ILE A 119 -9.00 0.92 -24.28
CA ILE A 119 -9.69 1.50 -23.11
C ILE A 119 -8.87 1.46 -21.82
N GLY A 120 -7.82 0.65 -21.76
CA GLY A 120 -7.01 0.47 -20.58
C GLY A 120 -6.45 1.76 -19.95
N PRO A 121 -5.82 2.64 -20.72
CA PRO A 121 -5.30 3.90 -20.19
C PRO A 121 -6.38 4.85 -19.66
N LEU A 122 -7.55 4.89 -20.31
CA LEU A 122 -8.65 5.73 -19.88
C LEU A 122 -9.26 5.24 -18.56
N VAL A 123 -9.53 3.94 -18.46
CA VAL A 123 -10.04 3.30 -17.24
C VAL A 123 -9.04 3.46 -16.08
N ALA A 124 -7.75 3.29 -16.36
CA ALA A 124 -6.70 3.49 -15.36
C ALA A 124 -6.72 4.91 -14.80
N ARG A 125 -6.84 5.92 -15.67
CA ARG A 125 -6.79 7.33 -15.25
C ARG A 125 -8.06 7.80 -14.57
N LEU A 126 -9.23 7.34 -15.02
CA LEU A 126 -10.51 7.87 -14.56
C LEU A 126 -11.12 7.10 -13.39
N VAL A 127 -10.85 5.80 -13.30
CA VAL A 127 -11.51 4.93 -12.32
C VAL A 127 -10.52 4.28 -11.36
N ILE A 128 -9.58 3.49 -11.88
CA ILE A 128 -8.74 2.63 -11.03
C ILE A 128 -7.78 3.46 -10.19
N GLY A 129 -7.16 4.49 -10.76
CA GLY A 129 -6.23 5.35 -10.05
C GLY A 129 -6.87 6.12 -8.90
N PRO A 130 -7.80 7.04 -9.19
CA PRO A 130 -8.41 7.87 -8.14
C PRO A 130 -9.26 7.07 -7.16
N VAL A 131 -10.00 6.08 -7.67
CA VAL A 131 -11.00 5.37 -6.87
C VAL A 131 -10.37 4.21 -6.09
N PHE A 132 -9.58 3.36 -6.72
CA PHE A 132 -9.02 2.18 -6.07
C PHE A 132 -7.69 2.43 -5.36
N ILE A 133 -6.72 2.98 -6.07
CA ILE A 133 -5.34 3.09 -5.55
C ILE A 133 -5.30 4.09 -4.41
N HIS A 134 -5.76 5.32 -4.64
CA HIS A 134 -5.81 6.35 -3.62
C HIS A 134 -6.70 5.96 -2.42
N GLY A 135 -7.84 5.33 -2.68
CA GLY A 135 -8.77 4.93 -1.62
C GLY A 135 -8.17 3.88 -0.67
N ILE A 136 -7.50 2.86 -1.17
CA ILE A 136 -6.84 1.84 -0.34
C ILE A 136 -5.61 2.43 0.35
N ALA A 137 -4.79 3.20 -0.36
CA ALA A 137 -3.59 3.81 0.19
C ALA A 137 -3.90 4.79 1.34
N SER A 138 -4.88 5.66 1.17
CA SER A 138 -5.26 6.62 2.20
C SER A 138 -5.82 5.95 3.47
N LEU A 139 -6.63 4.90 3.32
CA LEU A 139 -7.12 4.12 4.46
C LEU A 139 -5.98 3.37 5.18
N THR A 140 -5.02 2.85 4.42
CA THR A 140 -3.85 2.16 4.98
C THR A 140 -2.98 3.13 5.77
N LEU A 141 -2.67 4.29 5.21
CA LEU A 141 -1.89 5.33 5.90
C LEU A 141 -2.58 5.84 7.17
N ALA A 142 -3.89 6.09 7.11
CA ALA A 142 -4.66 6.53 8.27
C ALA A 142 -4.67 5.48 9.39
N GLY A 143 -4.79 4.21 9.03
CA GLY A 143 -4.76 3.11 10.00
C GLY A 143 -3.39 2.93 10.65
N ILE A 144 -2.32 2.95 9.87
CA ILE A 144 -0.95 2.86 10.38
C ILE A 144 -0.65 4.04 11.30
N LYS A 145 -1.02 5.26 10.89
CA LYS A 145 -0.88 6.46 11.73
C LYS A 145 -1.58 6.28 13.08
N ARG A 146 -2.83 5.86 13.08
CA ARG A 146 -3.61 5.63 14.31
C ARG A 146 -2.93 4.63 15.24
N PHE A 147 -2.47 3.49 14.72
CA PHE A 147 -1.81 2.48 15.52
C PHE A 147 -0.41 2.90 15.99
N ALA A 148 0.34 3.60 15.17
CA ALA A 148 1.65 4.10 15.56
C ALA A 148 1.55 5.12 16.70
N GLU A 149 0.61 6.05 16.61
CA GLU A 149 0.44 7.12 17.59
C GLU A 149 -0.24 6.66 18.88
N ALA A 150 -1.08 5.64 18.84
CA ALA A 150 -1.77 5.10 20.02
C ALA A 150 -0.82 4.37 21.00
N GLY A 151 0.36 3.97 20.56
CA GLY A 151 1.37 3.29 21.39
C GLY A 151 2.41 4.21 22.03
N VAL A 152 2.23 5.51 21.96
CA VAL A 152 3.13 6.54 22.53
C VAL A 152 2.67 6.97 23.90
#